data_7e3238f2a7474f0bb8bc5181780d51ca
#
_entry.id   7e3238f2a7474f0bb8bc5181780d51ca
#
_cell.length_a   1.000
_cell.length_b   1.000
_cell.length_c   1.000
_cell.angle_alpha   90.00
_cell.angle_beta   90.00
_cell.angle_gamma   90.00
#
_symmetry.space_group_name_H-M   'P 1'
#
loop_
_entity.id
_entity.type
_entity.pdbx_description
1 polymer ?
#
loop_
_entity_poly.entity_id
_entity_poly.type
_entity_poly.pdbx_seq_one_letter_code
_entity_poly.pdbx_strand_id
1 'polypeptide(L)'
;MKFLADLEQLLVERRQNMPEGSYTTKLFQSGPQKILQKVGEETIEYILDAQNADKQKAVYEGADLIYHFMVSLVAQGWSLSDIIAELEKRHKPKGGG
;
A
#
# COMPACT_ATOMS: atom_id res chain seq x y z
N MET A 1 13.81 -1.88 -0.21
CA MET A 1 13.64 -2.59 -1.49
C MET A 1 13.37 -1.59 -2.59
N LYS A 2 14.20 -1.63 -3.62
CA LYS A 2 14.15 -0.63 -4.68
C LYS A 2 12.81 -0.58 -5.41
N PHE A 3 12.23 -1.74 -5.70
CA PHE A 3 10.96 -1.78 -6.42
C PHE A 3 9.85 -1.02 -5.69
N LEU A 4 9.74 -1.22 -4.38
CA LEU A 4 8.69 -0.54 -3.61
C LEU A 4 8.91 0.98 -3.58
N ALA A 5 10.17 1.41 -3.51
CA ALA A 5 10.48 2.84 -3.58
C ALA A 5 10.10 3.42 -4.94
N ASP A 6 10.38 2.68 -6.01
CA ASP A 6 10.02 3.11 -7.37
C ASP A 6 8.50 3.16 -7.55
N LEU A 7 7.78 2.18 -6.99
CA LEU A 7 6.33 2.19 -7.04
C LEU A 7 5.75 3.39 -6.27
N GLU A 8 6.30 3.67 -5.10
CA GLU A 8 5.85 4.83 -4.33
C GLU A 8 6.06 6.12 -5.10
N GLN A 9 7.22 6.26 -5.76
CA GLN A 9 7.50 7.44 -6.56
C GLN A 9 6.48 7.59 -7.70
N LEU A 10 6.12 6.48 -8.33
CA LEU A 10 5.08 6.49 -9.35
C LEU A 10 3.75 6.97 -8.79
N LEU A 11 3.38 6.50 -7.59
CA LEU A 11 2.14 6.92 -6.95
C LEU A 11 2.15 8.41 -6.60
N VAL A 12 3.28 8.93 -6.14
CA VAL A 12 3.43 10.35 -5.87
C VAL A 12 3.22 11.17 -7.15
N GLU A 13 3.80 10.72 -8.26
CA GLU A 13 3.62 11.39 -9.55
C GLU A 13 2.16 11.34 -10.01
N ARG A 14 1.48 10.20 -9.84
CA ARG A 14 0.07 10.06 -10.21
C ARG A 14 -0.82 10.96 -9.38
N ARG A 15 -0.50 11.15 -8.10
CA ARG A 15 -1.22 12.09 -7.25
C ARG A 15 -1.06 13.52 -7.73
N GLN A 16 0.13 13.90 -8.18
CA GLN A 16 0.40 15.25 -8.66
C GLN A 16 -0.21 15.51 -10.03
N ASN A 17 -0.08 14.56 -10.94
CA ASN A 17 -0.45 14.76 -12.36
C ASN A 17 -1.85 14.31 -12.70
N MET A 18 -2.42 13.37 -11.94
CA MET A 18 -3.79 12.86 -12.14
C MET A 18 -4.10 12.53 -13.60
N PRO A 19 -3.30 11.65 -14.25
CA PRO A 19 -3.54 11.32 -15.65
C PRO A 19 -4.90 10.65 -15.85
N GLU A 20 -5.61 11.04 -16.93
CA GLU A 20 -6.91 10.48 -17.24
C GLU A 20 -6.81 8.99 -17.55
N GLY A 21 -7.85 8.25 -17.17
CA GLY A 21 -7.95 6.83 -17.46
C GLY A 21 -7.17 5.94 -16.50
N SER A 22 -6.41 6.53 -15.59
CA SER A 22 -5.65 5.78 -14.60
C SER A 22 -6.54 5.37 -13.43
N TYR A 23 -6.46 4.09 -13.04
CA TYR A 23 -7.16 3.60 -11.85
C TYR A 23 -6.68 4.36 -10.61
N THR A 24 -5.37 4.61 -10.52
CA THR A 24 -4.78 5.32 -9.39
C THR A 24 -5.32 6.76 -9.30
N THR A 25 -5.50 7.42 -10.44
CA THR A 25 -6.13 8.74 -10.48
C THR A 25 -7.53 8.70 -9.88
N LYS A 26 -8.32 7.69 -10.27
CA LYS A 26 -9.68 7.53 -9.73
C LYS A 26 -9.66 7.33 -8.22
N LEU A 27 -8.71 6.57 -7.72
CA LEU A 27 -8.54 6.37 -6.27
C LEU A 27 -8.27 7.70 -5.57
N PHE A 28 -7.30 8.46 -6.06
CA PHE A 28 -6.98 9.75 -5.43
C PHE A 28 -8.16 10.71 -5.48
N GLN A 29 -8.90 10.73 -6.58
CA GLN A 29 -10.07 11.58 -6.72
C GLN A 29 -11.21 11.17 -5.80
N SER A 30 -11.29 9.90 -5.43
CA SER A 30 -12.36 9.40 -4.56
C SER A 30 -12.20 9.83 -3.10
N GLY A 31 -11.01 10.28 -2.72
CA GLY A 31 -10.75 10.80 -1.39
C GLY A 31 -10.20 9.77 -0.41
N PRO A 32 -9.62 10.26 0.70
CA PRO A 32 -8.93 9.39 1.66
C PRO A 32 -9.81 8.33 2.29
N GLN A 33 -11.07 8.66 2.60
CA GLN A 33 -11.96 7.69 3.24
C GLN A 33 -12.25 6.50 2.35
N LYS A 34 -12.47 6.75 1.05
CA LYS A 34 -12.73 5.69 0.09
C LYS A 34 -11.50 4.80 -0.08
N ILE A 35 -10.32 5.42 -0.13
CA ILE A 35 -9.06 4.69 -0.24
C ILE A 35 -8.88 3.78 0.98
N LEU A 36 -9.14 4.30 2.19
CA LEU A 36 -9.03 3.51 3.41
C LEU A 36 -10.05 2.37 3.45
N GLN A 37 -11.24 2.60 2.93
CA GLN A 37 -12.24 1.54 2.78
C GLN A 37 -11.70 0.41 1.90
N LYS A 38 -11.03 0.75 0.80
CA LYS A 38 -10.42 -0.25 -0.08
C LYS A 38 -9.35 -1.06 0.65
N VAL A 39 -8.53 -0.41 1.47
CA VAL A 39 -7.52 -1.12 2.27
C VAL A 39 -8.20 -2.15 3.17
N GLY A 40 -9.31 -1.79 3.80
CA GLY A 40 -10.06 -2.71 4.64
C GLY A 40 -10.62 -3.89 3.85
N GLU A 41 -11.21 -3.61 2.69
CA GLU A 41 -11.79 -4.64 1.83
C GLU A 41 -10.74 -5.64 1.36
N GLU A 42 -9.59 -5.14 0.89
CA GLU A 42 -8.51 -6.01 0.42
C GLU A 42 -7.91 -6.84 1.56
N THR A 43 -7.86 -6.28 2.77
CA THR A 43 -7.41 -7.01 3.94
C THR A 43 -8.30 -8.22 4.21
N ILE A 44 -9.62 -8.02 4.18
CA ILE A 44 -10.58 -9.10 4.42
C ILE A 44 -10.47 -10.16 3.32
N GLU A 45 -10.35 -9.75 2.08
CA GLU A 45 -10.20 -10.70 0.96
C GLU A 45 -8.92 -11.53 1.11
N TYR A 46 -7.82 -10.89 1.51
CA TYR A 46 -6.58 -11.61 1.77
C TYR A 46 -6.77 -12.65 2.89
N ILE A 47 -7.43 -12.25 3.98
CA ILE A 47 -7.66 -13.15 5.12
C ILE A 47 -8.44 -14.39 4.68
N LEU A 48 -9.51 -14.20 3.91
CA LEU A 48 -10.35 -15.30 3.46
C LEU A 48 -9.58 -16.27 2.57
N ASP A 49 -8.79 -15.75 1.64
CA ASP A 49 -8.01 -16.59 0.75
C ASP A 49 -6.89 -17.31 1.49
N ALA A 50 -6.26 -16.65 2.46
CA ALA A 50 -5.21 -17.26 3.28
C ALA A 50 -5.79 -18.36 4.17
N GLN A 51 -6.97 -18.14 4.76
CA GLN A 51 -7.65 -19.14 5.57
C GLN A 51 -7.98 -20.40 4.77
N ASN A 52 -8.31 -20.21 3.50
CA ASN A 52 -8.63 -21.34 2.61
C ASN A 52 -7.36 -21.97 2.01
N ALA A 53 -6.18 -21.53 2.42
CA ALA A 53 -4.88 -22.00 1.94
C ALA A 53 -4.75 -21.91 0.42
N ASP A 54 -5.44 -20.95 -0.19
CA ASP A 54 -5.33 -20.68 -1.63
C ASP A 54 -4.21 -19.71 -1.87
N LYS A 55 -3.00 -20.22 -2.04
CA LYS A 55 -1.80 -19.40 -2.15
C LYS A 55 -1.88 -18.42 -3.32
N GLN A 56 -2.37 -18.87 -4.47
CA GLN A 56 -2.41 -18.03 -5.67
C GLN A 56 -3.32 -16.81 -5.46
N LYS A 57 -4.50 -17.05 -4.91
CA LYS A 57 -5.44 -15.95 -4.62
C LYS A 57 -4.93 -15.08 -3.50
N ALA A 58 -4.34 -15.67 -2.45
CA ALA A 58 -3.81 -14.89 -1.33
C ALA A 58 -2.68 -13.96 -1.77
N VAL A 59 -1.81 -14.42 -2.67
CA VAL A 59 -0.74 -13.58 -3.21
C VAL A 59 -1.33 -12.43 -4.02
N TYR A 60 -2.33 -12.71 -4.84
CA TYR A 60 -3.00 -11.66 -5.61
C TYR A 60 -3.61 -10.60 -4.70
N GLU A 61 -4.37 -11.03 -3.69
CA GLU A 61 -5.01 -10.10 -2.76
C GLU A 61 -4.00 -9.39 -1.86
N GLY A 62 -2.91 -10.07 -1.52
CA GLY A 62 -1.82 -9.44 -0.77
C GLY A 62 -1.16 -8.31 -1.55
N ALA A 63 -0.98 -8.52 -2.85
CA ALA A 63 -0.45 -7.46 -3.72
C ALA A 63 -1.42 -6.26 -3.78
N ASP A 64 -2.73 -6.54 -3.93
CA ASP A 64 -3.75 -5.49 -3.91
C ASP A 64 -3.75 -4.74 -2.59
N LEU A 65 -3.62 -5.46 -1.48
CA LEU A 65 -3.57 -4.86 -0.16
C LEU A 65 -2.38 -3.91 -0.03
N ILE A 66 -1.19 -4.36 -0.42
CA ILE A 66 0.01 -3.51 -0.34
C ILE A 66 -0.14 -2.29 -1.25
N TYR A 67 -0.67 -2.48 -2.45
CA TYR A 67 -0.88 -1.37 -3.37
C TYR A 67 -1.79 -0.30 -2.79
N HIS A 68 -2.97 -0.72 -2.31
CA HIS A 68 -3.93 0.23 -1.74
C HIS A 68 -3.41 0.85 -0.44
N PHE A 69 -2.66 0.09 0.35
CA PHE A 69 -2.02 0.63 1.54
C PHE A 69 -1.06 1.75 1.18
N MET A 70 -0.23 1.55 0.15
CA MET A 70 0.69 2.58 -0.31
C MET A 70 -0.05 3.80 -0.86
N VAL A 71 -1.14 3.58 -1.60
CA VAL A 71 -1.97 4.69 -2.08
C VAL A 71 -2.51 5.49 -0.90
N SER A 72 -2.95 4.82 0.17
CA SER A 72 -3.47 5.51 1.35
C SER A 72 -2.41 6.38 2.02
N LEU A 73 -1.17 5.91 2.06
CA LEU A 73 -0.07 6.70 2.62
C LEU A 73 0.19 7.94 1.76
N VAL A 74 0.32 7.76 0.45
CA VAL A 74 0.59 8.86 -0.46
C VAL A 74 -0.54 9.89 -0.42
N ALA A 75 -1.78 9.44 -0.32
CA ALA A 75 -2.94 10.33 -0.24
C ALA A 75 -2.88 11.22 0.99
N GLN A 76 -2.28 10.75 2.08
CA GLN A 76 -2.11 11.51 3.31
C GLN A 76 -0.85 12.39 3.30
N GLY A 77 -0.03 12.26 2.28
CA GLY A 77 1.28 12.94 2.25
C GLY A 77 2.34 12.21 3.07
N TRP A 78 2.12 10.97 3.40
CA TRP A 78 3.05 10.12 4.15
C TRP A 78 3.79 9.20 3.20
N SER A 79 4.78 8.48 3.71
CA SER A 79 5.60 7.60 2.88
C SER A 79 5.74 6.21 3.49
N LEU A 80 6.02 5.25 2.62
CA LEU A 80 6.32 3.89 3.07
C LEU A 80 7.59 3.88 3.93
N SER A 81 8.53 4.79 3.67
CA SER A 81 9.74 4.88 4.48
C SER A 81 9.43 5.22 5.94
N ASP A 82 8.34 5.95 6.22
CA ASP A 82 7.91 6.20 7.59
C ASP A 82 7.56 4.90 8.31
N ILE A 83 6.86 4.01 7.60
CA ILE A 83 6.49 2.70 8.15
C ILE A 83 7.72 1.84 8.35
N ILE A 84 8.61 1.82 7.35
CA ILE A 84 9.85 1.04 7.44
C ILE A 84 10.72 1.52 8.58
N ALA A 85 10.82 2.83 8.78
CA ALA A 85 11.59 3.40 9.88
C ALA A 85 11.06 2.93 11.23
N GLU A 86 9.74 2.86 11.38
CA GLU A 86 9.14 2.37 12.62
C GLU A 86 9.44 0.87 12.83
N LEU A 87 9.37 0.09 11.76
CA LEU A 87 9.70 -1.34 11.84
C LEU A 87 11.16 -1.53 12.22
N GLU A 88 12.05 -0.77 11.61
CA GLU A 88 13.50 -0.83 11.94
C GLU A 88 13.73 -0.47 13.40
N LYS A 89 13.07 0.56 13.88
CA LYS A 89 13.19 0.98 15.28
C LYS A 89 12.81 -0.15 16.23
N ARG A 90 11.77 -0.92 15.91
CA ARG A 90 11.30 -2.00 16.77
C ARG A 90 12.14 -3.25 16.68
N HIS A 91 12.83 -3.46 15.57
CA HIS A 91 13.49 -4.75 15.26
C HIS A 91 14.97 -4.65 15.02
N LYS A 92 15.59 -3.52 15.33
CA LYS A 92 17.05 -3.41 15.19
C LYS A 92 17.73 -4.38 16.13
N PRO A 93 18.81 -5.02 15.68
CA PRO A 93 19.59 -5.87 16.57
C PRO A 93 20.07 -5.08 17.77
N LYS A 94 20.14 -5.76 18.94
CA LYS A 94 20.67 -5.15 20.13
C LYS A 94 22.13 -4.76 19.90
N GLY A 95 22.49 -3.53 20.29
CA GLY A 95 23.81 -2.99 20.04
C GLY A 95 23.90 -2.28 18.69
N GLY A 96 22.98 -2.56 17.79
CA GLY A 96 22.88 -1.89 16.52
C GLY A 96 21.83 -0.79 16.48
N GLY A 97 21.11 -0.65 17.55
CA GLY A 97 20.11 0.39 17.57
C GLY A 97 19.25 0.39 18.75
#